data_59ade5548e5df22f8023dffc47deb868
#
_entry.id   59ade5548e5df22f8023dffc47deb868
#
_cell.length_a   1.000
_cell.length_b   1.000
_cell.length_c   1.000
_cell.angle_alpha   90.00
_cell.angle_beta   90.00
_cell.angle_gamma   90.00
#
_symmetry.space_group_name_H-M   'P 1'
#
loop_
_entity.id
_entity.type
_entity.pdbx_description
1 polymer ?
#
loop_
_entity_poly.entity_id
_entity_poly.type
_entity_poly.pdbx_seq_one_letter_code
_entity_poly.pdbx_strand_id
1 'polypeptide(L)'
;MRSAFTMTTAALLAGTLLATSGCTTMGEATTSAPTAQSAALDAELAKFATVRMDPDTSFLNAEERQVVNLLIKAADLMSEIYQRQYYAANPAIRQQILDSGSADKQKLLALYDINNGPWNQLDEYKPFFGSISAPEGAGFYPVDLSKQELDAYLAKYPKQKDALTSGYTVVKRDGAKLVAVPYSQEYQPWLEPAARYLEQAAAITSNASLRKFLTLRAQAFRTNDYYESELAWMDISGTPIEPVIGPYEVYTDRLYGQKTAFEAFITLQDPAESAKLSHYKALLPDMEANLPVAAKYKNAGRPFNSPILVADQIRGGGDNVSGVQTIAFNLPNDERVRAAKGAKKVILANVLGAKYDRILEPIASRVLAGDQAKLVVKKYMTNETLFHELSHSLGPGTIKVGGRETTVGAELKEQYSASEECKADVMGVWSILYLMKRGELPMAEREQLLSTYFAGIFRAV
;
A
#
# COMPACT_ATOMS: atom_id res chain seq x y z
N MET A 1 -13.92 -52.94 32.66
CA MET A 1 -13.31 -54.28 32.65
C MET A 1 -11.91 -54.08 32.11
N ARG A 2 -10.87 -53.99 32.98
CA ARG A 2 -10.04 -55.11 33.45
C ARG A 2 -9.52 -55.91 32.24
N SER A 3 -8.26 -56.14 31.96
CA SER A 3 -7.07 -56.51 32.79
C SER A 3 -6.01 -56.86 31.74
N ALA A 4 -4.77 -56.97 31.87
CA ALA A 4 -3.72 -56.98 32.88
C ALA A 4 -2.40 -57.30 32.16
N PHE A 5 -1.35 -56.72 32.62
CA PHE A 5 -0.06 -57.30 33.05
C PHE A 5 0.58 -58.47 32.25
N THR A 6 1.82 -58.32 31.84
CA THR A 6 2.88 -59.20 32.32
C THR A 6 4.28 -58.54 32.28
N MET A 7 4.94 -58.56 33.43
CA MET A 7 6.37 -58.34 33.66
C MET A 7 7.15 -59.62 33.30
N THR A 8 8.40 -59.47 32.87
CA THR A 8 9.42 -60.50 33.14
C THR A 8 10.82 -59.87 33.23
N THR A 9 11.29 -59.81 34.37
CA THR A 9 12.57 -60.00 35.09
C THR A 9 13.90 -60.03 34.36
N ALA A 10 14.79 -59.31 34.97
CA ALA A 10 16.20 -59.15 35.06
C ALA A 10 17.15 -60.32 34.78
N ALA A 11 18.33 -59.98 34.28
CA ALA A 11 19.58 -60.71 34.60
C ALA A 11 20.74 -59.69 34.74
N LEU A 12 21.29 -59.60 35.90
CA LEU A 12 22.58 -58.97 36.22
C LEU A 12 23.72 -59.77 35.60
N LEU A 13 24.72 -59.09 35.03
CA LEU A 13 26.08 -59.55 34.94
C LEU A 13 27.04 -58.38 35.17
N ALA A 14 27.82 -58.54 36.21
CA ALA A 14 28.90 -57.67 36.64
C ALA A 14 30.12 -57.81 35.72
N GLY A 15 30.74 -56.73 35.33
CA GLY A 15 32.01 -56.73 34.57
C GLY A 15 32.74 -55.42 34.70
N THR A 16 33.67 -55.38 35.59
CA THR A 16 34.95 -54.65 35.71
C THR A 16 35.10 -53.24 35.09
N LEU A 17 35.35 -52.27 35.95
CA LEU A 17 35.91 -50.94 35.68
C LEU A 17 37.27 -51.00 34.97
N LEU A 18 37.39 -50.30 33.86
CA LEU A 18 38.62 -49.71 33.35
C LEU A 18 38.36 -48.23 33.11
N ALA A 19 38.94 -47.43 34.00
CA ALA A 19 38.95 -45.95 33.84
C ALA A 19 39.90 -45.56 32.69
N THR A 20 39.36 -45.08 31.59
CA THR A 20 40.13 -44.31 30.61
C THR A 20 39.61 -42.90 30.65
N SER A 21 40.48 -41.98 31.11
CA SER A 21 40.27 -40.54 31.01
C SER A 21 40.20 -40.13 29.53
N GLY A 22 39.01 -40.05 29.00
CA GLY A 22 38.76 -39.43 27.71
C GLY A 22 38.47 -37.97 27.89
N CYS A 23 39.39 -37.10 27.50
CA CYS A 23 39.11 -35.69 27.23
C CYS A 23 37.96 -35.60 26.23
N THR A 24 36.79 -35.19 26.71
CA THR A 24 35.70 -34.77 25.88
C THR A 24 36.03 -33.38 25.34
N THR A 25 36.67 -33.31 24.17
CA THR A 25 36.67 -32.07 23.39
C THR A 25 35.24 -31.76 23.05
N MET A 26 34.68 -30.70 23.66
CA MET A 26 33.49 -30.05 23.14
C MET A 26 33.78 -29.68 21.70
N GLY A 27 33.11 -30.37 20.76
CA GLY A 27 33.15 -29.99 19.36
C GLY A 27 32.61 -28.58 19.23
N GLU A 28 33.47 -27.62 18.95
CA GLU A 28 33.03 -26.34 18.43
C GLU A 28 32.13 -26.63 17.24
N ALA A 29 30.87 -26.19 17.31
CA ALA A 29 30.00 -26.17 16.17
C ALA A 29 30.66 -25.27 15.11
N THR A 30 31.34 -25.91 14.17
CA THR A 30 31.86 -25.22 12.97
C THR A 30 30.65 -24.69 12.23
N THR A 31 30.32 -23.42 12.43
CA THR A 31 29.41 -22.68 11.54
C THR A 31 30.10 -22.65 10.18
N SER A 32 29.66 -23.52 9.27
CA SER A 32 30.11 -23.47 7.88
C SER A 32 29.84 -22.09 7.33
N ALA A 33 30.79 -21.51 6.60
CA ALA A 33 30.58 -20.22 5.93
C ALA A 33 29.30 -20.30 5.08
N PRO A 34 28.49 -19.22 5.03
CA PRO A 34 27.27 -19.21 4.22
C PRO A 34 27.59 -19.49 2.76
N THR A 35 26.72 -20.24 2.08
CA THR A 35 26.87 -20.46 0.63
C THR A 35 26.74 -19.13 -0.10
N ALA A 36 27.27 -19.01 -1.32
CA ALA A 36 27.13 -17.81 -2.15
C ALA A 36 25.63 -17.42 -2.34
N GLN A 37 24.75 -18.41 -2.48
CA GLN A 37 23.31 -18.20 -2.56
C GLN A 37 22.74 -17.64 -1.25
N SER A 38 23.11 -18.20 -0.12
CA SER A 38 22.66 -17.72 1.20
C SER A 38 23.10 -16.26 1.45
N ALA A 39 24.33 -15.91 1.09
CA ALA A 39 24.83 -14.55 1.19
C ALA A 39 24.10 -13.56 0.26
N ALA A 40 23.73 -14.01 -0.95
CA ALA A 40 22.94 -13.20 -1.88
C ALA A 40 21.52 -12.91 -1.32
N LEU A 41 20.85 -13.92 -0.72
CA LEU A 41 19.56 -13.74 -0.08
C LEU A 41 19.64 -12.78 1.12
N ASP A 42 20.68 -12.85 1.93
CA ASP A 42 20.92 -11.91 3.03
C ASP A 42 21.09 -10.47 2.52
N ALA A 43 21.83 -10.29 1.42
CA ALA A 43 22.03 -8.98 0.80
C ALA A 43 20.70 -8.39 0.27
N GLU A 44 19.82 -9.23 -0.30
CA GLU A 44 18.49 -8.77 -0.72
C GLU A 44 17.60 -8.41 0.46
N LEU A 45 17.56 -9.23 1.51
CA LEU A 45 16.80 -8.93 2.73
C LEU A 45 17.29 -7.65 3.43
N ALA A 46 18.60 -7.38 3.39
CA ALA A 46 19.18 -6.18 3.99
C ALA A 46 18.76 -4.86 3.32
N LYS A 47 18.15 -4.91 2.14
CA LYS A 47 17.57 -3.73 1.46
C LYS A 47 16.26 -3.26 2.12
N PHE A 48 15.63 -4.10 2.94
CA PHE A 48 14.36 -3.81 3.58
C PHE A 48 14.54 -3.57 5.07
N ALA A 49 13.99 -2.47 5.58
CA ALA A 49 13.95 -2.18 7.00
C ALA A 49 12.65 -2.69 7.62
N THR A 50 12.75 -3.69 8.49
CA THR A 50 11.59 -4.11 9.29
C THR A 50 11.33 -3.09 10.39
N VAL A 51 10.10 -2.57 10.44
CA VAL A 51 9.65 -1.62 11.45
C VAL A 51 8.41 -2.16 12.13
N ARG A 52 8.43 -2.22 13.46
CA ARG A 52 7.22 -2.48 14.24
C ARG A 52 6.38 -1.21 14.27
N MET A 53 5.16 -1.28 13.76
CA MET A 53 4.16 -0.24 13.89
C MET A 53 3.38 -0.46 15.18
N ASP A 54 3.33 0.55 16.05
CA ASP A 54 2.66 0.48 17.35
C ASP A 54 1.82 1.75 17.56
N PRO A 55 0.75 1.93 16.76
CA PRO A 55 -0.10 3.11 16.83
C PRO A 55 -0.86 3.15 18.16
N ASP A 56 -1.13 4.35 18.66
CA ASP A 56 -1.97 4.51 19.85
C ASP A 56 -3.43 4.12 19.53
N THR A 57 -3.91 3.13 20.25
CA THR A 57 -5.30 2.68 20.17
C THR A 57 -6.05 2.87 21.49
N SER A 58 -5.44 3.57 22.46
CA SER A 58 -5.97 3.71 23.82
C SER A 58 -7.30 4.46 23.86
N PHE A 59 -7.52 5.38 22.92
CA PHE A 59 -8.74 6.19 22.79
C PHE A 59 -9.96 5.44 22.24
N LEU A 60 -9.75 4.27 21.62
CA LEU A 60 -10.86 3.47 21.11
C LEU A 60 -11.71 2.92 22.25
N ASN A 61 -13.03 3.02 22.14
CA ASN A 61 -13.96 2.35 23.04
C ASN A 61 -14.06 0.84 22.72
N ALA A 62 -14.84 0.10 23.50
CA ALA A 62 -14.96 -1.36 23.36
C ALA A 62 -15.64 -1.78 22.04
N GLU A 63 -16.62 -1.01 21.55
CA GLU A 63 -17.29 -1.21 20.28
C GLU A 63 -16.32 -1.02 19.11
N GLU A 64 -15.61 0.11 19.10
CA GLU A 64 -14.65 0.46 18.05
C GLU A 64 -13.51 -0.58 17.95
N ARG A 65 -13.00 -1.09 19.09
CA ARG A 65 -12.01 -2.18 19.09
C ARG A 65 -12.53 -3.45 18.44
N GLN A 66 -13.79 -3.81 18.69
CA GLN A 66 -14.40 -4.98 18.05
C GLN A 66 -14.55 -4.78 16.54
N VAL A 67 -14.98 -3.58 16.12
CA VAL A 67 -15.07 -3.22 14.70
C VAL A 67 -13.70 -3.32 14.02
N VAL A 68 -12.66 -2.70 14.59
CA VAL A 68 -11.28 -2.76 14.05
C VAL A 68 -10.81 -4.22 13.93
N ASN A 69 -11.04 -5.06 14.94
CA ASN A 69 -10.63 -6.47 14.89
C ASN A 69 -11.35 -7.26 13.76
N LEU A 70 -12.59 -6.93 13.44
CA LEU A 70 -13.31 -7.53 12.31
C LEU A 70 -12.78 -7.01 10.97
N LEU A 71 -12.46 -5.72 10.88
CA LEU A 71 -11.85 -5.13 9.70
C LEU A 71 -10.47 -5.70 9.41
N ILE A 72 -9.65 -5.98 10.43
CA ILE A 72 -8.36 -6.65 10.28
C ILE A 72 -8.53 -8.03 9.64
N LYS A 73 -9.51 -8.82 10.10
CA LYS A 73 -9.80 -10.14 9.51
C LYS A 73 -10.24 -10.04 8.04
N ALA A 74 -11.02 -9.01 7.70
CA ALA A 74 -11.40 -8.76 6.32
C ALA A 74 -10.20 -8.31 5.47
N ALA A 75 -9.31 -7.47 6.00
CA ALA A 75 -8.08 -7.02 5.34
C ALA A 75 -7.11 -8.19 5.05
N ASP A 76 -6.99 -9.16 5.97
CA ASP A 76 -6.16 -10.35 5.76
C ASP A 76 -6.62 -11.17 4.55
N LEU A 77 -7.94 -11.23 4.30
CA LEU A 77 -8.49 -11.90 3.11
C LEU A 77 -8.18 -11.15 1.80
N MET A 78 -7.98 -9.84 1.83
CA MET A 78 -7.51 -9.08 0.67
C MET A 78 -6.09 -9.50 0.28
N SER A 79 -5.24 -9.82 1.24
CA SER A 79 -3.90 -10.36 0.99
C SER A 79 -3.94 -11.74 0.31
N GLU A 80 -4.89 -12.59 0.70
CA GLU A 80 -5.09 -13.89 0.07
C GLU A 80 -5.54 -13.77 -1.40
N ILE A 81 -6.38 -12.77 -1.70
CA ILE A 81 -6.79 -12.45 -3.08
C ILE A 81 -5.59 -11.90 -3.85
N TYR A 82 -4.89 -10.92 -3.29
CA TYR A 82 -3.78 -10.24 -3.96
C TYR A 82 -2.64 -11.19 -4.33
N GLN A 83 -2.32 -12.15 -3.49
CA GLN A 83 -1.36 -13.22 -3.82
C GLN A 83 -1.68 -13.89 -5.17
N ARG A 84 -2.97 -14.09 -5.46
CA ARG A 84 -3.47 -14.70 -6.71
C ARG A 84 -3.55 -13.69 -7.85
N GLN A 85 -3.84 -12.43 -7.53
CA GLN A 85 -3.80 -11.34 -8.51
C GLN A 85 -2.38 -11.01 -8.95
N TYR A 86 -1.42 -11.10 -8.04
CA TYR A 86 0.00 -10.91 -8.36
C TYR A 86 0.51 -12.04 -9.26
N TYR A 87 0.19 -13.28 -8.92
CA TYR A 87 0.43 -14.46 -9.77
C TYR A 87 -0.47 -15.63 -9.34
N ALA A 88 -1.23 -16.19 -10.28
CA ALA A 88 -2.20 -17.24 -9.96
C ALA A 88 -1.59 -18.47 -9.26
N ALA A 89 -0.33 -18.82 -9.57
CA ALA A 89 0.38 -19.95 -8.98
C ALA A 89 1.09 -19.63 -7.65
N ASN A 90 1.04 -18.39 -7.16
CA ASN A 90 1.73 -17.98 -5.94
C ASN A 90 1.49 -18.88 -4.73
N PRO A 91 0.25 -19.30 -4.40
CA PRO A 91 0.04 -20.20 -3.27
C PRO A 91 0.80 -21.52 -3.39
N ALA A 92 0.87 -22.08 -4.61
CA ALA A 92 1.61 -23.31 -4.88
C ALA A 92 3.13 -23.09 -4.79
N ILE A 93 3.65 -21.97 -5.27
CA ILE A 93 5.08 -21.63 -5.16
C ILE A 93 5.47 -21.45 -3.69
N ARG A 94 4.66 -20.74 -2.89
CA ARG A 94 4.92 -20.58 -1.46
C ARG A 94 4.95 -21.93 -0.75
N GLN A 95 4.05 -22.83 -1.11
CA GLN A 95 4.04 -24.20 -0.58
C GLN A 95 5.31 -24.97 -0.99
N GLN A 96 5.77 -24.84 -2.24
CA GLN A 96 7.04 -25.45 -2.67
C GLN A 96 8.24 -24.96 -1.86
N ILE A 97 8.30 -23.66 -1.52
CA ILE A 97 9.34 -23.12 -0.63
C ILE A 97 9.21 -23.75 0.78
N LEU A 98 8.00 -23.85 1.32
CA LEU A 98 7.72 -24.47 2.63
C LEU A 98 8.16 -25.91 2.68
N ASP A 99 7.91 -26.68 1.63
CA ASP A 99 8.22 -28.12 1.53
C ASP A 99 9.67 -28.38 1.12
N SER A 100 10.39 -27.35 0.70
CA SER A 100 11.79 -27.48 0.29
C SER A 100 12.68 -27.91 1.46
N GLY A 101 13.67 -28.75 1.18
CA GLY A 101 14.74 -29.10 2.11
C GLY A 101 15.84 -28.04 2.22
N SER A 102 15.64 -26.84 1.65
CA SER A 102 16.65 -25.78 1.61
C SER A 102 16.98 -25.28 3.01
N ALA A 103 18.27 -25.14 3.31
CA ALA A 103 18.76 -24.46 4.51
C ALA A 103 18.36 -22.98 4.54
N ASP A 104 18.14 -22.38 3.38
CA ASP A 104 17.73 -20.97 3.20
C ASP A 104 16.21 -20.75 3.18
N LYS A 105 15.41 -21.78 3.50
CA LYS A 105 13.94 -21.72 3.47
C LYS A 105 13.36 -20.47 4.12
N GLN A 106 13.82 -20.10 5.30
CA GLN A 106 13.32 -18.93 6.02
C GLN A 106 13.61 -17.62 5.30
N LYS A 107 14.79 -17.49 4.68
CA LYS A 107 15.18 -16.31 3.89
C LYS A 107 14.33 -16.23 2.62
N LEU A 108 14.13 -17.34 1.94
CA LEU A 108 13.27 -17.41 0.75
C LEU A 108 11.83 -17.04 1.07
N LEU A 109 11.27 -17.53 2.18
CA LEU A 109 9.92 -17.16 2.61
C LEU A 109 9.84 -15.68 2.98
N ALA A 110 10.83 -15.14 3.69
CA ALA A 110 10.87 -13.73 4.04
C ALA A 110 10.89 -12.84 2.79
N LEU A 111 11.75 -13.14 1.82
CA LEU A 111 11.79 -12.41 0.54
C LEU A 111 10.49 -12.59 -0.25
N TYR A 112 9.92 -13.79 -0.25
CA TYR A 112 8.67 -14.07 -0.92
C TYR A 112 7.51 -13.24 -0.33
N ASP A 113 7.39 -13.22 1.00
CA ASP A 113 6.32 -12.49 1.69
C ASP A 113 6.48 -10.96 1.50
N ILE A 114 7.73 -10.44 1.47
CA ILE A 114 8.02 -9.03 1.17
C ILE A 114 7.63 -8.66 -0.27
N ASN A 115 7.92 -9.52 -1.25
CA ASN A 115 7.72 -9.26 -2.68
C ASN A 115 6.35 -9.75 -3.21
N ASN A 116 5.52 -10.38 -2.39
CA ASN A 116 4.27 -11.05 -2.79
C ASN A 116 4.45 -12.08 -3.90
N GLY A 117 5.63 -12.69 -4.00
CA GLY A 117 5.96 -13.67 -5.04
C GLY A 117 7.45 -13.94 -5.15
N PRO A 118 7.87 -14.77 -6.12
CA PRO A 118 9.25 -15.23 -6.23
C PRO A 118 10.18 -14.25 -6.96
N TRP A 119 9.78 -13.00 -7.19
CA TRP A 119 10.52 -12.00 -7.95
C TRP A 119 10.88 -10.80 -7.11
N ASN A 120 12.10 -10.28 -7.30
CA ASN A 120 12.60 -9.11 -6.62
C ASN A 120 12.08 -7.83 -7.30
N GLN A 121 11.16 -7.12 -6.64
CA GLN A 121 10.61 -5.85 -7.14
C GLN A 121 11.65 -4.73 -7.26
N LEU A 122 12.73 -4.78 -6.46
CA LEU A 122 13.81 -3.80 -6.49
C LEU A 122 14.91 -4.11 -7.52
N ASP A 123 14.82 -5.27 -8.22
CA ASP A 123 15.77 -5.70 -9.24
C ASP A 123 15.04 -6.21 -10.49
N GLU A 124 14.25 -5.34 -11.11
CA GLU A 124 13.56 -5.57 -12.39
C GLU A 124 12.77 -6.90 -12.44
N TYR A 125 12.18 -7.28 -11.31
CA TYR A 125 11.44 -8.55 -11.16
C TYR A 125 12.25 -9.80 -11.47
N LYS A 126 13.55 -9.80 -11.24
CA LYS A 126 14.37 -11.01 -11.37
C LYS A 126 13.92 -12.09 -10.37
N PRO A 127 13.78 -13.34 -10.81
CA PRO A 127 13.38 -14.42 -9.92
C PRO A 127 14.53 -14.75 -8.94
N PHE A 128 14.20 -14.80 -7.65
CA PHE A 128 15.08 -15.34 -6.61
C PHE A 128 14.73 -16.80 -6.24
N PHE A 129 13.59 -17.28 -6.72
CA PHE A 129 13.15 -18.68 -6.60
C PHE A 129 12.52 -19.14 -7.92
N GLY A 130 12.94 -20.31 -8.42
CA GLY A 130 12.52 -20.81 -9.73
C GLY A 130 13.17 -20.04 -10.89
N SER A 131 12.60 -20.20 -12.10
CA SER A 131 13.14 -19.61 -13.33
C SER A 131 12.08 -18.91 -14.18
N ILE A 132 10.85 -18.79 -13.68
CA ILE A 132 9.73 -18.20 -14.43
C ILE A 132 9.88 -16.68 -14.36
N SER A 133 9.79 -16.00 -15.51
CA SER A 133 9.71 -14.53 -15.57
C SER A 133 8.37 -14.04 -15.03
N ALA A 134 8.37 -12.89 -14.38
CA ALA A 134 7.14 -12.28 -13.89
C ALA A 134 6.22 -11.91 -15.07
N PRO A 135 4.99 -12.45 -15.16
CA PRO A 135 4.09 -12.15 -16.26
C PRO A 135 3.63 -10.70 -16.22
N GLU A 136 3.58 -10.03 -17.39
CA GLU A 136 3.11 -8.64 -17.48
C GLU A 136 1.66 -8.49 -17.05
N GLY A 137 0.81 -9.45 -17.38
CA GLY A 137 -0.61 -9.47 -16.99
C GLY A 137 -0.86 -9.97 -15.57
N ALA A 138 0.20 -10.23 -14.79
CA ALA A 138 0.09 -10.78 -13.44
C ALA A 138 -0.83 -12.01 -13.39
N GLY A 139 -1.69 -12.14 -12.38
CA GLY A 139 -2.72 -13.16 -12.29
C GLY A 139 -4.08 -12.73 -12.88
N PHE A 140 -4.15 -11.56 -13.51
CA PHE A 140 -5.39 -11.06 -14.11
C PHE A 140 -5.66 -11.62 -15.51
N TYR A 141 -4.64 -12.14 -16.18
CA TYR A 141 -4.72 -12.64 -17.53
C TYR A 141 -4.05 -14.02 -17.66
N PRO A 142 -4.35 -14.80 -18.71
CA PRO A 142 -3.55 -15.96 -19.06
C PRO A 142 -2.07 -15.60 -19.18
N VAL A 143 -1.20 -16.40 -18.61
CA VAL A 143 0.26 -16.12 -18.54
C VAL A 143 0.90 -15.94 -19.94
N ASP A 144 0.32 -16.61 -20.94
CA ASP A 144 0.76 -16.57 -22.32
C ASP A 144 0.12 -15.44 -23.16
N LEU A 145 -0.79 -14.66 -22.58
CA LEU A 145 -1.50 -13.62 -23.31
C LEU A 145 -0.62 -12.38 -23.48
N SER A 146 -0.35 -12.00 -24.73
CA SER A 146 0.34 -10.76 -25.02
C SER A 146 -0.64 -9.60 -25.24
N LYS A 147 -0.15 -8.37 -25.06
CA LYS A 147 -0.91 -7.16 -25.37
C LYS A 147 -1.39 -7.15 -26.81
N GLN A 148 -0.52 -7.54 -27.77
CA GLN A 148 -0.86 -7.60 -29.19
C GLN A 148 -2.00 -8.59 -29.47
N GLU A 149 -1.99 -9.75 -28.83
CA GLU A 149 -3.07 -10.74 -28.95
C GLU A 149 -4.38 -10.20 -28.40
N LEU A 150 -4.35 -9.56 -27.22
CA LEU A 150 -5.53 -8.95 -26.62
C LEU A 150 -6.11 -7.86 -27.54
N ASP A 151 -5.29 -6.95 -28.05
CA ASP A 151 -5.72 -5.88 -28.96
C ASP A 151 -6.38 -6.46 -30.23
N ALA A 152 -5.77 -7.48 -30.84
CA ALA A 152 -6.34 -8.17 -32.01
C ALA A 152 -7.67 -8.87 -31.68
N TYR A 153 -7.76 -9.49 -30.50
CA TYR A 153 -9.00 -10.11 -30.03
C TYR A 153 -10.12 -9.09 -29.82
N LEU A 154 -9.82 -7.97 -29.17
CA LEU A 154 -10.78 -6.89 -28.93
C LEU A 154 -11.26 -6.24 -30.22
N ALA A 155 -10.36 -6.06 -31.19
CA ALA A 155 -10.73 -5.56 -32.54
C ALA A 155 -11.68 -6.54 -33.24
N LYS A 156 -11.45 -7.85 -33.10
CA LYS A 156 -12.32 -8.90 -33.71
C LYS A 156 -13.65 -9.04 -32.99
N TYR A 157 -13.68 -8.83 -31.67
CA TYR A 157 -14.86 -9.02 -30.81
C TYR A 157 -15.21 -7.77 -30.00
N PRO A 158 -15.56 -6.63 -30.63
CA PRO A 158 -15.72 -5.33 -29.96
C PRO A 158 -16.82 -5.33 -28.89
N LYS A 159 -17.82 -6.21 -28.98
CA LYS A 159 -18.86 -6.34 -27.95
C LYS A 159 -18.36 -6.92 -26.62
N GLN A 160 -17.20 -7.56 -26.60
CA GLN A 160 -16.60 -8.12 -25.38
C GLN A 160 -15.61 -7.14 -24.72
N LYS A 161 -15.32 -6.01 -25.37
CA LYS A 161 -14.30 -5.06 -24.93
C LYS A 161 -14.53 -4.64 -23.49
N ASP A 162 -15.70 -4.11 -23.16
CA ASP A 162 -16.00 -3.56 -21.84
C ASP A 162 -15.85 -4.62 -20.72
N ALA A 163 -16.28 -5.85 -20.98
CA ALA A 163 -16.15 -6.95 -20.01
C ALA A 163 -14.68 -7.38 -19.83
N LEU A 164 -13.93 -7.53 -20.93
CA LEU A 164 -12.53 -7.98 -20.90
C LEU A 164 -11.58 -6.90 -20.34
N THR A 165 -11.90 -5.61 -20.53
CA THR A 165 -11.09 -4.49 -20.03
C THR A 165 -11.61 -3.90 -18.72
N SER A 166 -12.73 -4.41 -18.18
CA SER A 166 -13.24 -3.99 -16.86
C SER A 166 -12.16 -4.18 -15.78
N GLY A 167 -12.03 -3.18 -14.91
CA GLY A 167 -11.12 -3.24 -13.76
C GLY A 167 -11.44 -4.36 -12.75
N TYR A 168 -12.66 -4.90 -12.81
CA TYR A 168 -13.18 -5.86 -11.84
C TYR A 168 -13.43 -7.26 -12.42
N THR A 169 -12.62 -7.65 -13.40
CA THR A 169 -12.69 -8.99 -14.04
C THR A 169 -11.30 -9.60 -14.22
N VAL A 170 -11.22 -10.91 -14.10
CA VAL A 170 -10.07 -11.71 -14.56
C VAL A 170 -10.36 -12.21 -15.97
N VAL A 171 -9.39 -12.17 -16.86
CA VAL A 171 -9.48 -12.75 -18.20
C VAL A 171 -8.97 -14.18 -18.17
N LYS A 172 -9.77 -15.12 -18.69
CA LYS A 172 -9.41 -16.54 -18.80
C LYS A 172 -9.54 -17.01 -20.25
N ARG A 173 -8.87 -18.14 -20.55
CA ARG A 173 -9.07 -18.85 -21.83
C ARG A 173 -10.16 -19.91 -21.69
N ASP A 174 -11.07 -19.94 -22.65
CA ASP A 174 -12.01 -21.01 -22.91
C ASP A 174 -11.77 -21.49 -24.35
N GLY A 175 -10.87 -22.46 -24.49
CA GLY A 175 -10.34 -22.84 -25.80
C GLY A 175 -9.64 -21.64 -26.48
N ALA A 176 -10.12 -21.28 -27.67
CA ALA A 176 -9.62 -20.11 -28.43
C ALA A 176 -10.27 -18.78 -28.03
N LYS A 177 -11.20 -18.78 -27.06
CA LYS A 177 -11.91 -17.59 -26.64
C LYS A 177 -11.29 -17.00 -25.37
N LEU A 178 -11.37 -15.69 -25.24
CA LEU A 178 -11.15 -15.00 -23.98
C LEU A 178 -12.49 -14.76 -23.30
N VAL A 179 -12.57 -15.03 -22.01
CA VAL A 179 -13.76 -14.84 -21.19
C VAL A 179 -13.42 -13.98 -19.98
N ALA A 180 -14.28 -13.00 -19.67
CA ALA A 180 -14.17 -12.18 -18.48
C ALA A 180 -14.91 -12.84 -17.31
N VAL A 181 -14.23 -13.10 -16.22
CA VAL A 181 -14.81 -13.64 -14.98
C VAL A 181 -14.86 -12.52 -13.96
N PRO A 182 -16.02 -12.11 -13.43
CA PRO A 182 -16.12 -11.09 -12.40
C PRO A 182 -15.34 -11.47 -11.14
N TYR A 183 -14.74 -10.47 -10.48
CA TYR A 183 -14.01 -10.70 -9.22
C TYR A 183 -14.89 -11.34 -8.14
N SER A 184 -16.17 -10.98 -8.08
CA SER A 184 -17.14 -11.59 -7.17
C SER A 184 -17.31 -13.11 -7.36
N GLN A 185 -17.01 -13.62 -8.56
CA GLN A 185 -17.02 -15.06 -8.85
C GLN A 185 -15.65 -15.67 -8.67
N GLU A 186 -14.61 -15.06 -9.24
CA GLU A 186 -13.24 -15.59 -9.18
C GLU A 186 -12.70 -15.67 -7.76
N TYR A 187 -12.96 -14.64 -6.96
CA TYR A 187 -12.45 -14.53 -5.59
C TYR A 187 -13.52 -14.78 -4.53
N GLN A 188 -14.67 -15.33 -4.90
CA GLN A 188 -15.79 -15.65 -4.01
C GLN A 188 -15.38 -16.36 -2.71
N PRO A 189 -14.44 -17.36 -2.71
CA PRO A 189 -14.05 -18.04 -1.49
C PRO A 189 -13.44 -17.13 -0.40
N TRP A 190 -12.90 -15.97 -0.78
CA TRP A 190 -12.32 -14.98 0.13
C TRP A 190 -13.24 -13.77 0.32
N LEU A 191 -13.94 -13.35 -0.74
CA LEU A 191 -14.85 -12.20 -0.68
C LEU A 191 -16.07 -12.47 0.18
N GLU A 192 -16.62 -13.69 0.17
CA GLU A 192 -17.78 -14.01 0.99
C GLU A 192 -17.46 -13.98 2.51
N PRO A 193 -16.37 -14.59 3.03
CA PRO A 193 -15.98 -14.40 4.42
C PRO A 193 -15.66 -12.95 4.76
N ALA A 194 -14.99 -12.18 3.86
CA ALA A 194 -14.73 -10.76 4.07
C ALA A 194 -16.02 -9.96 4.20
N ALA A 195 -17.00 -10.19 3.32
CA ALA A 195 -18.31 -9.57 3.39
C ALA A 195 -19.01 -9.83 4.73
N ARG A 196 -18.92 -11.07 5.25
CA ARG A 196 -19.49 -11.41 6.57
C ARG A 196 -18.80 -10.67 7.71
N TYR A 197 -17.49 -10.48 7.67
CA TYR A 197 -16.79 -9.66 8.67
C TYR A 197 -17.22 -8.20 8.61
N LEU A 198 -17.42 -7.62 7.40
CA LEU A 198 -17.94 -6.27 7.23
C LEU A 198 -19.38 -6.15 7.76
N GLU A 199 -20.25 -7.12 7.52
CA GLU A 199 -21.64 -7.17 8.04
C GLU A 199 -21.64 -7.26 9.57
N GLN A 200 -20.78 -8.08 10.17
CA GLN A 200 -20.63 -8.15 11.62
C GLN A 200 -20.17 -6.82 12.21
N ALA A 201 -19.18 -6.17 11.58
CA ALA A 201 -18.71 -4.85 11.99
C ALA A 201 -19.83 -3.79 11.85
N ALA A 202 -20.61 -3.84 10.76
CA ALA A 202 -21.77 -2.97 10.55
C ALA A 202 -22.85 -3.16 11.61
N ALA A 203 -23.06 -4.39 12.08
CA ALA A 203 -24.05 -4.69 13.14
C ALA A 203 -23.61 -4.19 14.53
N ILE A 204 -22.30 -4.08 14.77
CA ILE A 204 -21.73 -3.65 16.05
C ILE A 204 -21.67 -2.12 16.11
N THR A 205 -21.16 -1.46 15.05
CA THR A 205 -20.91 0.00 15.10
C THR A 205 -22.17 0.82 15.33
N SER A 206 -22.12 1.74 16.28
CA SER A 206 -23.16 2.76 16.52
C SER A 206 -23.09 3.90 15.48
N ASN A 207 -21.94 4.10 14.81
CA ASN A 207 -21.77 5.14 13.80
C ASN A 207 -22.53 4.81 12.51
N ALA A 208 -23.52 5.64 12.16
CA ALA A 208 -24.42 5.39 11.03
C ALA A 208 -23.72 5.45 9.66
N SER A 209 -22.75 6.35 9.46
CA SER A 209 -22.04 6.49 8.19
C SER A 209 -21.08 5.32 7.96
N LEU A 210 -20.35 4.88 8.98
CA LEU A 210 -19.51 3.70 8.92
C LEU A 210 -20.33 2.44 8.66
N ARG A 211 -21.46 2.27 9.38
CA ARG A 211 -22.41 1.15 9.15
C ARG A 211 -22.88 1.09 7.70
N LYS A 212 -23.28 2.24 7.14
CA LYS A 212 -23.73 2.33 5.75
C LYS A 212 -22.64 1.86 4.79
N PHE A 213 -21.42 2.38 4.94
CA PHE A 213 -20.28 1.97 4.12
C PHE A 213 -20.04 0.46 4.22
N LEU A 214 -19.90 -0.08 5.42
CA LEU A 214 -19.58 -1.50 5.64
C LEU A 214 -20.65 -2.42 5.04
N THR A 215 -21.92 -2.07 5.16
CA THR A 215 -23.05 -2.82 4.58
C THR A 215 -22.97 -2.83 3.05
N LEU A 216 -22.79 -1.66 2.44
CA LEU A 216 -22.73 -1.53 0.98
C LEU A 216 -21.45 -2.17 0.41
N ARG A 217 -20.31 -2.10 1.13
CA ARG A 217 -19.07 -2.75 0.71
C ARG A 217 -19.19 -4.27 0.76
N ALA A 218 -19.82 -4.84 1.79
CA ALA A 218 -20.14 -6.26 1.84
C ALA A 218 -21.00 -6.70 0.64
N GLN A 219 -21.96 -5.87 0.27
CA GLN A 219 -22.81 -6.09 -0.89
C GLN A 219 -22.01 -6.01 -2.21
N ALA A 220 -21.11 -5.01 -2.34
CA ALA A 220 -20.24 -4.84 -3.49
C ALA A 220 -19.33 -6.05 -3.73
N PHE A 221 -18.82 -6.69 -2.69
CA PHE A 221 -18.03 -7.92 -2.80
C PHE A 221 -18.80 -9.09 -3.44
N ARG A 222 -20.14 -9.10 -3.31
CA ARG A 222 -21.00 -10.12 -3.90
C ARG A 222 -21.52 -9.75 -5.28
N THR A 223 -21.76 -8.47 -5.53
CA THR A 223 -22.37 -7.99 -6.78
C THR A 223 -21.36 -7.55 -7.84
N ASN A 224 -20.10 -7.31 -7.44
CA ASN A 224 -19.05 -6.73 -8.28
C ASN A 224 -19.30 -5.25 -8.67
N ASP A 225 -20.26 -4.58 -8.00
CA ASP A 225 -20.57 -3.15 -8.20
C ASP A 225 -20.16 -2.37 -6.93
N TYR A 226 -19.16 -1.52 -7.08
CA TYR A 226 -18.55 -0.78 -5.97
C TYR A 226 -19.07 0.65 -5.83
N TYR A 227 -19.82 1.18 -6.81
CA TYR A 227 -20.17 2.59 -6.90
C TYR A 227 -20.84 3.14 -5.64
N GLU A 228 -21.92 2.52 -5.18
CA GLU A 228 -22.65 2.98 -4.00
C GLU A 228 -21.82 2.90 -2.70
N SER A 229 -20.96 1.90 -2.60
CA SER A 229 -20.06 1.77 -1.45
C SER A 229 -18.95 2.81 -1.46
N GLU A 230 -18.46 3.23 -2.62
CA GLU A 230 -17.51 4.35 -2.74
C GLU A 230 -18.14 5.69 -2.35
N LEU A 231 -19.38 5.95 -2.79
CA LEU A 231 -20.12 7.13 -2.35
C LEU A 231 -20.32 7.15 -0.82
N ALA A 232 -20.61 5.99 -0.23
CA ALA A 232 -20.78 5.87 1.22
C ALA A 232 -19.47 6.02 1.98
N TRP A 233 -18.33 5.56 1.42
CA TRP A 233 -17.01 5.78 1.98
C TRP A 233 -16.64 7.26 2.07
N MET A 234 -16.97 8.05 1.05
CA MET A 234 -16.77 9.49 1.05
C MET A 234 -17.54 10.21 2.16
N ASP A 235 -18.65 9.61 2.62
CA ASP A 235 -19.54 10.18 3.66
C ASP A 235 -19.12 9.78 5.10
N ILE A 236 -18.15 8.89 5.29
CA ILE A 236 -17.73 8.46 6.64
C ILE A 236 -17.29 9.69 7.44
N SER A 237 -17.89 9.84 8.62
CA SER A 237 -17.61 10.95 9.54
C SER A 237 -18.01 10.59 10.97
N GLY A 238 -17.46 11.30 11.96
CA GLY A 238 -17.82 11.13 13.37
C GLY A 238 -17.36 9.79 13.97
N THR A 239 -16.32 9.18 13.42
CA THR A 239 -15.66 7.98 13.92
C THR A 239 -14.14 8.11 13.70
N PRO A 240 -13.30 7.57 14.59
CA PRO A 240 -11.87 7.53 14.35
C PRO A 240 -11.47 6.49 13.29
N ILE A 241 -12.35 5.55 12.95
CA ILE A 241 -12.06 4.43 12.06
C ILE A 241 -12.23 4.87 10.61
N GLU A 242 -11.15 4.85 9.82
CA GLU A 242 -11.15 5.16 8.40
C GLU A 242 -10.69 3.91 7.61
N PRO A 243 -11.61 3.05 7.18
CA PRO A 243 -11.26 1.83 6.47
C PRO A 243 -11.31 2.05 4.96
N VAL A 244 -10.26 1.61 4.26
CA VAL A 244 -10.27 1.36 2.82
C VAL A 244 -10.15 -0.14 2.63
N ILE A 245 -11.03 -0.75 1.85
CA ILE A 245 -10.99 -2.20 1.59
C ILE A 245 -11.73 -2.50 0.27
N GLY A 246 -11.00 -3.00 -0.71
CA GLY A 246 -11.54 -3.28 -2.04
C GLY A 246 -10.49 -3.28 -3.14
N PRO A 247 -10.90 -3.35 -4.41
CA PRO A 247 -10.02 -3.29 -5.57
C PRO A 247 -9.86 -1.83 -6.02
N TYR A 248 -8.64 -1.28 -5.98
CA TYR A 248 -8.40 0.14 -6.26
C TYR A 248 -7.30 0.40 -7.28
N GLU A 249 -6.07 -0.07 -7.05
CA GLU A 249 -4.92 0.33 -7.83
C GLU A 249 -4.62 -0.62 -8.99
N VAL A 250 -4.07 -0.07 -10.09
CA VAL A 250 -3.86 -0.81 -11.36
C VAL A 250 -2.39 -1.13 -11.64
N TYR A 251 -1.46 -0.77 -10.74
CA TYR A 251 -0.02 -0.89 -10.98
C TYR A 251 0.45 -2.35 -11.18
N THR A 252 -0.25 -3.30 -10.61
CA THR A 252 0.04 -4.74 -10.74
C THR A 252 -0.27 -5.25 -12.16
N ASP A 253 -1.23 -4.64 -12.88
CA ASP A 253 -1.52 -4.93 -14.29
C ASP A 253 -0.57 -4.19 -15.22
N ARG A 254 0.61 -4.77 -15.47
CA ARG A 254 1.62 -4.19 -16.38
C ARG A 254 1.33 -4.45 -17.85
N LEU A 255 0.34 -5.30 -18.16
CA LEU A 255 -0.06 -5.62 -19.54
C LEU A 255 -0.93 -4.53 -20.15
N TYR A 256 -1.96 -4.09 -19.40
CA TYR A 256 -2.98 -3.19 -19.92
C TYR A 256 -3.29 -2.00 -19.01
N GLY A 257 -2.86 -2.04 -17.74
CA GLY A 257 -3.03 -0.97 -16.75
C GLY A 257 -4.50 -0.71 -16.37
N GLN A 258 -5.36 -1.73 -16.38
CA GLN A 258 -6.78 -1.56 -16.11
C GLN A 258 -7.34 -2.44 -15.00
N LYS A 259 -6.72 -3.58 -14.72
CA LYS A 259 -7.18 -4.50 -13.67
C LYS A 259 -6.79 -3.97 -12.30
N THR A 260 -7.77 -3.86 -11.42
CA THR A 260 -7.56 -3.33 -10.08
C THR A 260 -7.17 -4.44 -9.11
N ALA A 261 -6.15 -4.17 -8.32
CA ALA A 261 -5.71 -5.08 -7.25
C ALA A 261 -6.52 -4.85 -5.98
N PHE A 262 -6.81 -5.92 -5.24
CA PHE A 262 -7.39 -5.83 -3.91
C PHE A 262 -6.36 -5.34 -2.91
N GLU A 263 -6.77 -4.35 -2.12
CA GLU A 263 -5.98 -3.80 -1.03
C GLU A 263 -6.86 -3.42 0.15
N ALA A 264 -6.24 -3.21 1.29
CA ALA A 264 -6.89 -2.67 2.47
C ALA A 264 -5.94 -1.76 3.25
N PHE A 265 -6.50 -0.66 3.74
CA PHE A 265 -5.90 0.21 4.74
C PHE A 265 -6.89 0.30 5.90
N ILE A 266 -6.60 -0.33 7.01
CA ILE A 266 -7.36 -0.15 8.25
C ILE A 266 -6.62 0.88 9.07
N THR A 267 -7.19 2.08 9.14
CA THR A 267 -6.53 3.24 9.74
C THR A 267 -7.39 3.88 10.82
N LEU A 268 -6.72 4.61 11.71
CA LEU A 268 -7.35 5.42 12.74
C LEU A 268 -6.96 6.88 12.53
N GLN A 269 -7.94 7.75 12.44
CA GLN A 269 -7.73 9.19 12.37
C GLN A 269 -7.19 9.73 13.67
N ASP A 270 -6.17 10.59 13.59
CA ASP A 270 -5.76 11.46 14.70
C ASP A 270 -6.63 12.75 14.68
N PRO A 271 -7.49 12.96 15.69
CA PRO A 271 -8.35 14.15 15.71
C PRO A 271 -7.58 15.45 15.81
N ALA A 272 -6.42 15.48 16.51
CA ALA A 272 -5.61 16.67 16.67
C ALA A 272 -4.90 17.06 15.37
N GLU A 273 -4.30 16.08 14.68
CA GLU A 273 -3.68 16.30 13.37
C GLU A 273 -4.72 16.66 12.31
N SER A 274 -5.90 16.06 12.34
CA SER A 274 -7.00 16.37 11.44
C SER A 274 -7.53 17.81 11.64
N ALA A 275 -7.53 18.31 12.88
CA ALA A 275 -7.89 19.69 13.16
C ALA A 275 -6.86 20.70 12.61
N LYS A 276 -5.55 20.44 12.77
CA LYS A 276 -4.47 21.23 12.17
C LYS A 276 -4.61 21.28 10.65
N LEU A 277 -4.89 20.14 10.05
CA LEU A 277 -5.08 20.00 8.62
C LEU A 277 -6.28 20.81 8.12
N SER A 278 -7.37 20.83 8.86
CA SER A 278 -8.55 21.65 8.54
C SER A 278 -8.21 23.14 8.55
N HIS A 279 -7.35 23.59 9.47
CA HIS A 279 -6.83 24.95 9.49
C HIS A 279 -6.05 25.30 8.21
N TYR A 280 -5.08 24.45 7.81
CA TYR A 280 -4.31 24.69 6.57
C TYR A 280 -5.18 24.67 5.32
N LYS A 281 -6.20 23.81 5.29
CA LYS A 281 -7.15 23.75 4.19
C LYS A 281 -7.94 25.06 4.05
N ALA A 282 -8.30 25.70 5.16
CA ALA A 282 -8.97 26.99 5.15
C ALA A 282 -8.10 28.12 4.57
N LEU A 283 -6.76 27.95 4.56
CA LEU A 283 -5.81 28.89 3.98
C LEU A 283 -5.54 28.67 2.47
N LEU A 284 -6.05 27.58 1.86
CA LEU A 284 -5.84 27.31 0.43
C LEU A 284 -6.28 28.46 -0.50
N PRO A 285 -7.43 29.11 -0.32
CA PRO A 285 -7.82 30.26 -1.16
C PRO A 285 -6.80 31.40 -1.11
N ASP A 286 -6.22 31.65 0.07
CA ASP A 286 -5.21 32.68 0.25
C ASP A 286 -3.86 32.27 -0.37
N MET A 287 -3.44 31.03 -0.21
CA MET A 287 -2.27 30.49 -0.89
C MET A 287 -2.41 30.58 -2.41
N GLU A 288 -3.56 30.19 -2.98
CA GLU A 288 -3.86 30.31 -4.42
C GLU A 288 -3.75 31.75 -4.90
N ALA A 289 -4.35 32.72 -4.17
CA ALA A 289 -4.32 34.12 -4.53
C ALA A 289 -2.88 34.70 -4.55
N ASN A 290 -1.98 34.16 -3.75
CA ASN A 290 -0.62 34.60 -3.59
C ASN A 290 0.45 33.75 -4.29
N LEU A 291 0.05 32.76 -5.10
CA LEU A 291 1.01 31.97 -5.87
C LEU A 291 1.97 32.87 -6.68
N PRO A 292 3.26 32.51 -6.79
CA PRO A 292 4.27 33.32 -7.49
C PRO A 292 4.18 33.14 -9.02
N VAL A 293 2.96 33.14 -9.55
CA VAL A 293 2.65 32.98 -10.97
C VAL A 293 1.76 34.10 -11.46
N ALA A 294 1.72 34.32 -12.79
CA ALA A 294 0.86 35.35 -13.37
C ALA A 294 -0.62 35.06 -13.07
N ALA A 295 -1.43 36.13 -12.89
CA ALA A 295 -2.84 36.02 -12.49
C ALA A 295 -3.67 35.08 -13.38
N LYS A 296 -3.37 34.99 -14.70
CA LYS A 296 -4.05 34.10 -15.64
C LYS A 296 -3.87 32.59 -15.35
N TYR A 297 -2.90 32.24 -14.51
CA TYR A 297 -2.63 30.85 -14.08
C TYR A 297 -3.13 30.58 -12.66
N LYS A 298 -3.78 31.53 -12.01
CA LYS A 298 -4.42 31.34 -10.71
C LYS A 298 -5.87 30.94 -10.89
N ASN A 299 -6.35 30.05 -10.05
CA ASN A 299 -7.71 29.52 -10.14
C ASN A 299 -8.52 29.87 -8.88
N ALA A 300 -8.89 31.16 -8.74
CA ALA A 300 -9.63 31.67 -7.59
C ALA A 300 -11.04 31.08 -7.41
N GLY A 301 -11.57 30.38 -8.42
CA GLY A 301 -12.93 29.81 -8.41
C GLY A 301 -12.98 28.30 -8.11
N ARG A 302 -11.85 27.63 -7.85
CA ARG A 302 -11.84 26.19 -7.61
C ARG A 302 -12.35 25.88 -6.18
N PRO A 303 -13.36 25.01 -6.01
CA PRO A 303 -13.75 24.59 -4.67
C PRO A 303 -12.65 23.68 -4.06
N PHE A 304 -12.17 24.05 -2.88
CA PHE A 304 -11.17 23.28 -2.12
C PHE A 304 -11.87 22.28 -1.16
N ASN A 305 -12.77 21.46 -1.70
CA ASN A 305 -13.68 20.64 -0.89
C ASN A 305 -13.20 19.19 -0.63
N SER A 306 -12.09 18.76 -1.24
CA SER A 306 -11.59 17.39 -1.05
C SER A 306 -11.19 17.15 0.41
N PRO A 307 -11.75 16.13 1.09
CA PRO A 307 -11.31 15.76 2.43
C PRO A 307 -9.84 15.33 2.41
N ILE A 308 -9.07 15.79 3.39
CA ILE A 308 -7.73 15.30 3.66
C ILE A 308 -7.71 14.87 5.12
N LEU A 309 -7.17 13.68 5.37
CA LEU A 309 -7.08 13.08 6.69
C LEU A 309 -5.64 12.70 6.99
N VAL A 310 -5.27 12.77 8.26
CA VAL A 310 -4.06 12.17 8.79
C VAL A 310 -4.47 11.00 9.66
N ALA A 311 -3.92 9.83 9.39
CA ALA A 311 -4.31 8.61 10.09
C ALA A 311 -3.11 7.70 10.32
N ASP A 312 -3.17 6.90 11.37
CA ASP A 312 -2.23 5.82 11.62
C ASP A 312 -2.76 4.50 11.05
N GLN A 313 -1.94 3.83 10.28
CA GLN A 313 -2.27 2.49 9.76
C GLN A 313 -2.11 1.45 10.88
N ILE A 314 -3.21 0.73 11.14
CA ILE A 314 -3.26 -0.41 12.08
C ILE A 314 -2.93 -1.71 11.35
N ARG A 315 -3.50 -1.89 10.14
CA ARG A 315 -3.33 -3.08 9.31
C ARG A 315 -3.37 -2.71 7.84
N GLY A 316 -2.40 -3.19 7.09
CA GLY A 316 -2.45 -3.27 5.63
C GLY A 316 -2.97 -4.63 5.18
N GLY A 317 -3.51 -4.70 3.98
CA GLY A 317 -3.91 -5.94 3.30
C GLY A 317 -3.73 -5.82 1.80
N GLY A 318 -3.57 -6.95 1.10
CA GLY A 318 -3.46 -6.97 -0.35
C GLY A 318 -2.24 -6.23 -0.89
N ASP A 319 -2.44 -5.40 -1.90
CA ASP A 319 -1.37 -4.63 -2.55
C ASP A 319 -0.61 -3.72 -1.57
N ASN A 320 -1.26 -3.26 -0.51
CA ASN A 320 -0.64 -2.46 0.54
C ASN A 320 0.31 -3.24 1.48
N VAL A 321 0.60 -4.50 1.25
CA VAL A 321 1.49 -5.34 2.11
C VAL A 321 2.81 -5.65 1.41
N SER A 322 3.16 -4.98 0.32
CA SER A 322 4.47 -5.13 -0.33
C SER A 322 5.60 -4.50 0.47
N GLY A 323 6.85 -4.83 0.14
CA GLY A 323 8.03 -4.25 0.78
C GLY A 323 8.14 -2.73 0.64
N VAL A 324 7.54 -2.16 -0.41
CA VAL A 324 7.44 -0.71 -0.62
C VAL A 324 6.07 -0.25 -0.10
N GLN A 325 6.07 0.38 1.07
CA GLN A 325 4.84 0.82 1.73
C GLN A 325 4.34 2.16 1.20
N THR A 326 3.02 2.27 1.00
CA THR A 326 2.32 3.52 0.69
C THR A 326 2.40 4.49 1.87
N ILE A 327 2.63 5.77 1.61
CA ILE A 327 2.65 6.84 2.63
C ILE A 327 1.40 7.71 2.63
N ALA A 328 0.71 7.77 1.50
CA ALA A 328 -0.54 8.49 1.32
C ALA A 328 -1.30 7.89 0.14
N PHE A 329 -2.60 8.09 0.10
CA PHE A 329 -3.43 7.69 -1.03
C PHE A 329 -4.54 8.70 -1.29
N ASN A 330 -5.04 8.73 -2.53
CA ASN A 330 -6.10 9.63 -2.98
C ASN A 330 -7.17 8.83 -3.71
N LEU A 331 -8.21 8.43 -3.01
CA LEU A 331 -9.27 7.56 -3.49
C LEU A 331 -10.66 8.24 -3.42
N PRO A 332 -11.66 7.75 -4.11
CA PRO A 332 -11.67 6.60 -5.03
C PRO A 332 -11.09 6.94 -6.40
N ASN A 333 -10.81 5.90 -7.20
CA ASN A 333 -10.36 6.04 -8.59
C ASN A 333 -11.53 6.07 -9.59
N ASP A 334 -12.77 5.82 -9.17
CA ASP A 334 -13.96 5.89 -10.00
C ASP A 334 -14.34 7.34 -10.33
N GLU A 335 -14.20 7.74 -11.59
CA GLU A 335 -14.50 9.10 -12.07
C GLU A 335 -15.96 9.52 -11.82
N ARG A 336 -16.90 8.59 -11.75
CA ARG A 336 -18.32 8.89 -11.43
C ARG A 336 -18.43 9.36 -9.98
N VAL A 337 -17.69 8.73 -9.05
CA VAL A 337 -17.65 9.12 -7.65
C VAL A 337 -16.88 10.43 -7.49
N ARG A 338 -15.76 10.58 -8.19
CA ARG A 338 -15.00 11.84 -8.21
C ARG A 338 -15.83 13.02 -8.71
N ALA A 339 -16.63 12.82 -9.75
CA ALA A 339 -17.54 13.84 -10.26
C ALA A 339 -18.65 14.19 -9.25
N ALA A 340 -19.15 13.20 -8.51
CA ALA A 340 -20.25 13.38 -7.55
C ALA A 340 -19.78 13.97 -6.20
N LYS A 341 -18.63 13.53 -5.68
CA LYS A 341 -18.17 13.83 -4.31
C LYS A 341 -16.71 14.25 -4.19
N GLY A 342 -15.94 14.26 -5.28
CA GLY A 342 -14.50 14.47 -5.24
C GLY A 342 -13.74 13.23 -4.82
N ALA A 343 -12.57 13.42 -4.23
CA ALA A 343 -11.72 12.36 -3.71
C ALA A 343 -11.29 12.69 -2.27
N LYS A 344 -10.98 11.66 -1.49
CA LYS A 344 -10.46 11.77 -0.13
C LYS A 344 -8.98 11.39 -0.12
N LYS A 345 -8.14 12.27 0.42
CA LYS A 345 -6.71 12.04 0.60
C LYS A 345 -6.45 11.59 2.04
N VAL A 346 -5.65 10.56 2.21
CA VAL A 346 -5.27 10.05 3.54
C VAL A 346 -3.75 9.94 3.61
N ILE A 347 -3.15 10.58 4.61
CA ILE A 347 -1.73 10.52 4.92
C ILE A 347 -1.53 9.52 6.04
N LEU A 348 -0.65 8.53 5.83
CA LEU A 348 -0.34 7.49 6.80
C LEU A 348 0.83 7.94 7.69
N ALA A 349 0.52 8.62 8.79
CA ALA A 349 1.51 9.33 9.61
C ALA A 349 2.57 8.40 10.23
N ASN A 350 2.17 7.24 10.74
CA ASN A 350 3.11 6.27 11.30
C ASN A 350 4.01 5.62 10.24
N VAL A 351 3.50 5.34 9.04
CA VAL A 351 4.31 4.83 7.92
C VAL A 351 5.31 5.88 7.46
N LEU A 352 4.85 7.13 7.29
CA LEU A 352 5.69 8.26 6.93
C LEU A 352 6.79 8.49 7.96
N GLY A 353 6.43 8.42 9.26
CA GLY A 353 7.37 8.54 10.36
C GLY A 353 8.44 7.44 10.36
N ALA A 354 8.04 6.19 10.07
CA ALA A 354 8.98 5.07 9.93
C ALA A 354 9.94 5.25 8.75
N LYS A 355 9.46 5.78 7.63
CA LYS A 355 10.31 6.12 6.47
C LYS A 355 11.27 7.26 6.78
N TYR A 356 10.87 8.23 7.58
CA TYR A 356 11.81 9.22 8.08
C TYR A 356 12.96 8.57 8.85
N ASP A 357 12.65 7.79 9.88
CA ASP A 357 13.63 7.20 10.78
C ASP A 357 14.58 6.20 10.09
N ARG A 358 14.09 5.46 9.09
CA ARG A 358 14.82 4.37 8.45
C ARG A 358 15.44 4.73 7.10
N ILE A 359 14.98 5.80 6.46
CA ILE A 359 15.41 6.16 5.11
C ILE A 359 15.94 7.59 5.08
N LEU A 360 15.12 8.60 5.39
CA LEU A 360 15.50 10.00 5.18
C LEU A 360 16.62 10.44 6.11
N GLU A 361 16.52 10.17 7.41
CA GLU A 361 17.56 10.52 8.38
C GLU A 361 18.92 9.87 8.08
N PRO A 362 19.00 8.56 7.77
CA PRO A 362 20.24 7.93 7.30
C PRO A 362 20.79 8.50 5.99
N ILE A 363 19.94 8.86 5.02
CA ILE A 363 20.37 9.52 3.79
C ILE A 363 20.94 10.89 4.14
N ALA A 364 20.23 11.71 4.88
CA ALA A 364 20.66 13.05 5.27
C ALA A 364 22.05 13.02 5.93
N SER A 365 22.28 12.09 6.84
CA SER A 365 23.58 11.93 7.53
C SER A 365 24.76 11.61 6.61
N ARG A 366 24.48 11.10 5.41
CA ARG A 366 25.50 10.71 4.42
C ARG A 366 25.72 11.74 3.31
N VAL A 367 24.66 12.47 2.92
CA VAL A 367 24.69 13.35 1.74
C VAL A 367 24.81 14.83 2.11
N LEU A 368 24.41 15.24 3.33
CA LEU A 368 24.47 16.62 3.78
C LEU A 368 25.71 16.88 4.63
N ALA A 369 26.13 18.16 4.69
CA ALA A 369 27.10 18.61 5.68
C ALA A 369 26.57 18.37 7.11
N GLY A 370 27.44 18.06 8.05
CA GLY A 370 27.03 17.61 9.39
C GLY A 370 26.20 18.64 10.21
N ASP A 371 26.33 19.92 9.94
CA ASP A 371 25.51 20.99 10.50
C ASP A 371 24.11 21.03 9.86
N GLN A 372 24.00 20.79 8.55
CA GLN A 372 22.73 20.72 7.83
C GLN A 372 21.97 19.42 8.11
N ALA A 373 22.66 18.27 8.21
CA ALA A 373 22.03 17.00 8.52
C ALA A 373 21.28 17.02 9.87
N LYS A 374 21.76 17.79 10.86
CA LYS A 374 21.09 17.98 12.16
C LYS A 374 19.80 18.78 12.09
N LEU A 375 19.57 19.50 10.99
CA LEU A 375 18.37 20.30 10.74
C LEU A 375 17.26 19.48 10.08
N VAL A 376 17.57 18.29 9.57
CA VAL A 376 16.56 17.38 8.96
C VAL A 376 15.68 16.81 10.06
N VAL A 377 14.36 17.05 9.98
CA VAL A 377 13.41 16.68 11.04
C VAL A 377 12.13 16.07 10.48
N LYS A 378 11.59 15.09 11.20
CA LYS A 378 10.35 14.36 10.86
C LYS A 378 9.17 15.31 10.59
N LYS A 379 9.03 16.36 11.41
CA LYS A 379 7.99 17.39 11.28
C LYS A 379 7.90 17.95 9.86
N TYR A 380 9.04 18.29 9.25
CA TYR A 380 9.04 18.88 7.91
C TYR A 380 8.88 17.84 6.80
N MET A 381 9.31 16.60 6.96
CA MET A 381 8.91 15.53 6.03
C MET A 381 7.39 15.33 6.01
N THR A 382 6.74 15.37 7.18
CA THR A 382 5.27 15.28 7.28
C THR A 382 4.59 16.51 6.66
N ASN A 383 5.09 17.72 6.96
CA ASN A 383 4.53 18.94 6.39
C ASN A 383 4.72 19.01 4.88
N GLU A 384 5.87 18.62 4.35
CA GLU A 384 6.14 18.58 2.91
C GLU A 384 5.17 17.64 2.21
N THR A 385 4.98 16.42 2.72
CA THR A 385 3.99 15.48 2.17
C THR A 385 2.58 16.09 2.22
N LEU A 386 2.20 16.70 3.34
CA LEU A 386 0.89 17.34 3.48
C LEU A 386 0.69 18.49 2.48
N PHE A 387 1.66 19.40 2.39
CA PHE A 387 1.56 20.56 1.50
C PHE A 387 1.76 20.18 0.03
N HIS A 388 2.47 19.10 -0.29
CA HIS A 388 2.47 18.48 -1.61
C HIS A 388 1.04 18.09 -2.00
N GLU A 389 0.34 17.32 -1.15
CA GLU A 389 -1.04 16.88 -1.39
C GLU A 389 -2.02 18.07 -1.48
N LEU A 390 -1.86 19.09 -0.65
CA LEU A 390 -2.64 20.32 -0.75
C LEU A 390 -2.38 21.06 -2.07
N SER A 391 -1.14 21.07 -2.54
CA SER A 391 -0.70 21.79 -3.75
C SER A 391 -1.22 21.17 -5.05
N HIS A 392 -1.63 19.91 -5.05
CA HIS A 392 -2.41 19.35 -6.17
C HIS A 392 -3.72 20.09 -6.40
N SER A 393 -4.24 20.75 -5.37
CA SER A 393 -5.46 21.56 -5.48
C SER A 393 -5.20 22.99 -5.94
N LEU A 394 -3.95 23.45 -5.98
CA LEU A 394 -3.55 24.79 -6.38
C LEU A 394 -3.21 24.87 -7.88
N GLY A 395 -3.30 26.08 -8.42
CA GLY A 395 -3.01 26.35 -9.83
C GLY A 395 -4.13 25.92 -10.78
N PRO A 396 -3.94 26.12 -12.10
CA PRO A 396 -4.99 25.92 -13.07
C PRO A 396 -5.26 24.44 -13.36
N GLY A 397 -6.52 24.00 -13.27
CA GLY A 397 -6.98 22.71 -13.81
C GLY A 397 -7.48 22.86 -15.25
N THR A 398 -8.24 23.93 -15.52
CA THR A 398 -8.76 24.30 -16.84
C THR A 398 -7.99 25.52 -17.36
N ILE A 399 -7.61 25.49 -18.63
CA ILE A 399 -6.86 26.56 -19.32
C ILE A 399 -7.46 26.86 -20.69
N LYS A 400 -7.06 27.98 -21.28
CA LYS A 400 -7.39 28.32 -22.67
C LYS A 400 -6.14 28.27 -23.55
N VAL A 401 -6.18 27.41 -24.56
CA VAL A 401 -5.11 27.28 -25.57
C VAL A 401 -5.69 27.61 -26.94
N GLY A 402 -5.17 28.63 -27.61
CA GLY A 402 -5.67 29.09 -28.90
C GLY A 402 -7.16 29.48 -28.90
N GLY A 403 -7.68 29.98 -27.76
CA GLY A 403 -9.11 30.32 -27.59
C GLY A 403 -10.01 29.15 -27.23
N ARG A 404 -9.53 27.90 -27.29
CA ARG A 404 -10.25 26.69 -26.88
C ARG A 404 -10.05 26.42 -25.39
N GLU A 405 -11.13 26.14 -24.69
CA GLU A 405 -11.07 25.66 -23.30
C GLU A 405 -10.66 24.20 -23.26
N THR A 406 -9.73 23.86 -22.40
CA THR A 406 -9.14 22.52 -22.24
C THR A 406 -8.60 22.33 -20.83
N THR A 407 -8.16 21.13 -20.47
CA THR A 407 -7.48 20.86 -19.20
C THR A 407 -5.96 20.82 -19.39
N VAL A 408 -5.22 21.12 -18.31
CA VAL A 408 -3.76 21.00 -18.32
C VAL A 408 -3.33 19.57 -18.66
N GLY A 409 -4.01 18.56 -18.11
CA GLY A 409 -3.73 17.15 -18.41
C GLY A 409 -3.91 16.79 -19.87
N ALA A 410 -5.00 17.28 -20.51
CA ALA A 410 -5.25 17.02 -21.93
C ALA A 410 -4.18 17.65 -22.84
N GLU A 411 -3.61 18.79 -22.47
CA GLU A 411 -2.57 19.46 -23.25
C GLU A 411 -1.18 18.86 -23.03
N LEU A 412 -0.85 18.46 -21.77
CA LEU A 412 0.46 17.89 -21.44
C LEU A 412 0.58 16.39 -21.74
N LYS A 413 -0.55 15.69 -21.89
CA LYS A 413 -0.61 14.26 -22.24
C LYS A 413 0.30 13.41 -21.33
N GLU A 414 1.23 12.65 -21.94
CA GLU A 414 2.19 11.80 -21.21
C GLU A 414 3.13 12.58 -20.27
N GLN A 415 3.29 13.88 -20.47
CA GLN A 415 4.11 14.74 -19.59
C GLN A 415 3.35 15.22 -18.34
N TYR A 416 2.03 14.99 -18.30
CA TYR A 416 1.19 15.57 -17.24
C TYR A 416 1.57 15.09 -15.86
N SER A 417 1.69 13.78 -15.65
CA SER A 417 1.95 13.20 -14.34
C SER A 417 3.25 13.75 -13.73
N ALA A 418 4.36 13.68 -14.48
CA ALA A 418 5.65 14.19 -14.00
C ALA A 418 5.62 15.70 -13.71
N SER A 419 4.91 16.48 -14.54
CA SER A 419 4.78 17.92 -14.36
C SER A 419 3.90 18.29 -13.15
N GLU A 420 2.84 17.52 -12.91
CA GLU A 420 1.92 17.72 -11.79
C GLU A 420 2.59 17.39 -10.45
N GLU A 421 3.35 16.29 -10.38
CA GLU A 421 4.13 15.92 -9.20
C GLU A 421 5.22 16.95 -8.89
N CYS A 422 5.97 17.39 -9.91
CA CYS A 422 6.96 18.47 -9.75
C CYS A 422 6.30 19.77 -9.27
N LYS A 423 5.13 20.13 -9.81
CA LYS A 423 4.35 21.28 -9.34
C LYS A 423 3.99 21.13 -7.88
N ALA A 424 3.47 19.96 -7.48
CA ALA A 424 3.04 19.72 -6.11
C ALA A 424 4.19 19.81 -5.12
N ASP A 425 5.35 19.24 -5.44
CA ASP A 425 6.56 19.32 -4.62
C ASP A 425 7.03 20.78 -4.43
N VAL A 426 7.26 21.49 -5.52
CA VAL A 426 7.78 22.87 -5.47
C VAL A 426 6.78 23.82 -4.79
N MET A 427 5.49 23.68 -5.11
CA MET A 427 4.45 24.51 -4.51
C MET A 427 4.19 24.16 -3.05
N GLY A 428 4.40 22.91 -2.66
CA GLY A 428 4.32 22.48 -1.27
C GLY A 428 5.31 23.23 -0.40
N VAL A 429 6.58 23.22 -0.77
CA VAL A 429 7.65 23.96 -0.05
C VAL A 429 7.39 25.47 -0.09
N TRP A 430 7.00 26.01 -1.24
CA TRP A 430 6.64 27.41 -1.35
C TRP A 430 5.50 27.79 -0.39
N SER A 431 4.46 26.96 -0.31
CA SER A 431 3.31 27.17 0.57
C SER A 431 3.71 27.20 2.04
N ILE A 432 4.58 26.29 2.47
CA ILE A 432 5.11 26.27 3.84
C ILE A 432 5.89 27.58 4.12
N LEU A 433 6.79 27.99 3.21
CA LEU A 433 7.53 29.24 3.34
C LEU A 433 6.62 30.48 3.36
N TYR A 434 5.55 30.46 2.56
CA TYR A 434 4.54 31.51 2.56
C TYR A 434 3.83 31.60 3.91
N LEU A 435 3.41 30.48 4.48
CA LEU A 435 2.78 30.42 5.78
C LEU A 435 3.73 30.81 6.93
N MET A 436 5.02 30.49 6.82
CA MET A 436 6.04 31.00 7.75
C MET A 436 6.12 32.53 7.71
N LYS A 437 6.10 33.16 6.53
CA LYS A 437 6.09 34.64 6.39
C LYS A 437 4.83 35.26 6.98
N ARG A 438 3.71 34.54 7.01
CA ARG A 438 2.46 34.98 7.61
C ARG A 438 2.38 34.76 9.12
N GLY A 439 3.33 34.05 9.71
CA GLY A 439 3.33 33.70 11.14
C GLY A 439 2.45 32.50 11.49
N GLU A 440 1.92 31.78 10.50
CA GLU A 440 1.14 30.54 10.70
C GLU A 440 2.05 29.34 11.05
N LEU A 441 3.29 29.40 10.59
CA LEU A 441 4.36 28.45 10.91
C LEU A 441 5.61 29.22 11.40
N PRO A 442 6.44 28.61 12.27
CA PRO A 442 7.61 29.30 12.84
C PRO A 442 8.67 29.64 11.78
N MET A 443 8.92 30.91 11.52
CA MET A 443 9.98 31.35 10.61
C MET A 443 11.39 30.89 11.06
N ALA A 444 11.61 30.73 12.37
CA ALA A 444 12.87 30.24 12.93
C ALA A 444 13.21 28.81 12.49
N GLU A 445 12.23 28.04 12.02
CA GLU A 445 12.41 26.66 11.54
C GLU A 445 12.63 26.56 10.01
N ARG A 446 12.79 27.69 9.32
CA ARG A 446 12.98 27.74 7.86
C ARG A 446 14.14 26.85 7.38
N GLU A 447 15.23 26.83 8.11
CA GLU A 447 16.42 26.01 7.76
C GLU A 447 16.16 24.53 7.93
N GLN A 448 15.34 24.14 8.92
CA GLN A 448 14.90 22.75 9.07
C GLN A 448 14.05 22.30 7.89
N LEU A 449 13.10 23.12 7.43
CA LEU A 449 12.33 22.85 6.22
C LEU A 449 13.25 22.65 5.02
N LEU A 450 14.13 23.60 4.72
CA LEU A 450 14.96 23.55 3.52
C LEU A 450 15.94 22.38 3.54
N SER A 451 16.53 22.05 4.70
CA SER A 451 17.43 20.91 4.84
C SER A 451 16.68 19.58 4.69
N THR A 452 15.45 19.49 5.24
CA THR A 452 14.61 18.30 5.11
C THR A 452 14.20 18.08 3.66
N TYR A 453 13.72 19.12 2.98
CA TYR A 453 13.37 19.06 1.57
C TYR A 453 14.56 18.66 0.69
N PHE A 454 15.73 19.27 0.91
CA PHE A 454 16.94 18.96 0.15
C PHE A 454 17.36 17.49 0.35
N ALA A 455 17.31 16.98 1.59
CA ALA A 455 17.52 15.55 1.85
C ALA A 455 16.48 14.66 1.14
N GLY A 456 15.23 15.12 1.09
CA GLY A 456 14.13 14.44 0.41
C GLY A 456 14.35 14.21 -1.09
N ILE A 457 15.03 15.13 -1.77
CA ILE A 457 15.39 15.00 -3.19
C ILE A 457 16.26 13.75 -3.42
N PHE A 458 17.24 13.48 -2.55
CA PHE A 458 18.09 12.29 -2.64
C PHE A 458 17.34 10.98 -2.34
N ARG A 459 16.21 11.04 -1.70
CA ARG A 459 15.35 9.86 -1.50
C ARG A 459 14.56 9.53 -2.77
N ALA A 460 14.24 10.51 -3.59
CA ALA A 460 13.41 10.36 -4.78
C ALA A 460 14.19 9.92 -6.03
N VAL A 461 15.53 9.90 -5.98
CA VAL A 461 16.44 9.58 -7.11
C VAL A 461 16.85 8.10 -7.10
#